data_cfb6d81aca92c8f21048a6e51abee155
#
_entry.id   cfb6d81aca92c8f21048a6e51abee155
#
_cell.length_a   1.000
_cell.length_b   1.000
_cell.length_c   1.000
_cell.angle_alpha   90.00
_cell.angle_beta   90.00
_cell.angle_gamma   90.00
#
_symmetry.space_group_name_H-M   'P 1'
#
loop_
_entity.id
_entity.type
_entity.pdbx_description
1 polymer ?
#
loop_
_entity_poly.entity_id
_entity_poly.type
_entity_poly.pdbx_seq_one_letter_code
_entity_poly.pdbx_strand_id
1 'polypeptide(L)'
;MKSIIFILFIVSFSCKVKVVSNPIKAALNSENEIIQKVVKDPETYELQIKLSKIDRKNDSILFEDYEYRVDDSTYFYPASTVKFPIALLALEKVDSMSQISSETPYILAGDSIQHTIRDDIRQIFAVSDNDAFNRLYEFLGRDYIQSKLKKKNIGPIRISHRLSVPNSTYRYTRPISYWENDKLIYVQDSITDSEIENLQLKKLQKGVGYYQDTTLIKQPMDFSKKNYLPISTLHELMKRIIFPESFSTDETFNIKIPDRDFLLKSMHSVPREVGYDESEFYDSYGKFFMYGDSKERIPDYIKIYNKVGYAYGYLIDCSYIKDEKANIEYILTATIHVNKNGIFNDDTYETETIGIPFLSRLGEEIHKHLKQHK
;
A
#
# COMPACT_ATOMS: atom_id res chain seq x y z
N MET A 1 26.05 79.06 13.97
CA MET A 1 25.13 77.96 14.25
C MET A 1 25.32 76.88 13.15
N LYS A 2 25.95 75.79 13.46
CA LYS A 2 26.12 74.65 12.49
C LYS A 2 25.00 73.60 12.75
N SER A 3 24.08 73.46 11.77
CA SER A 3 23.04 72.48 11.84
C SER A 3 23.62 71.11 11.43
N ILE A 4 23.55 70.13 12.31
CA ILE A 4 23.91 68.71 12.06
C ILE A 4 22.64 68.00 11.60
N ILE A 5 22.63 67.53 10.34
CA ILE A 5 21.57 66.72 9.79
C ILE A 5 21.87 65.24 10.14
N PHE A 6 21.02 64.62 10.96
CA PHE A 6 21.08 63.19 11.30
C PHE A 6 20.31 62.40 10.24
N ILE A 7 21.01 61.67 9.38
CA ILE A 7 20.39 60.74 8.41
C ILE A 7 20.14 59.44 9.12
N LEU A 8 18.89 59.12 9.36
CA LEU A 8 18.44 57.82 9.94
C LEU A 8 18.38 56.76 8.82
N PHE A 9 19.30 55.84 8.81
CA PHE A 9 19.29 54.70 7.91
C PHE A 9 18.29 53.66 8.45
N ILE A 10 17.11 53.55 7.82
CA ILE A 10 16.15 52.48 8.11
C ILE A 10 16.58 51.26 7.31
N VAL A 11 17.20 50.27 7.99
CA VAL A 11 17.47 48.95 7.43
C VAL A 11 16.18 48.14 7.53
N SER A 12 15.46 48.01 6.42
CA SER A 12 14.30 47.14 6.30
C SER A 12 14.79 45.69 6.19
N PHE A 13 14.74 44.93 7.29
CA PHE A 13 14.84 43.47 7.25
C PHE A 13 13.60 42.88 6.58
N SER A 14 13.69 42.61 5.28
CA SER A 14 12.70 41.79 4.58
C SER A 14 12.84 40.34 5.03
N CYS A 15 12.04 39.98 6.01
CA CYS A 15 11.89 38.54 6.37
C CYS A 15 11.16 37.88 5.20
N LYS A 16 11.90 37.21 4.29
CA LYS A 16 11.30 36.34 3.29
C LYS A 16 10.67 35.16 4.04
N VAL A 17 9.37 35.23 4.27
CA VAL A 17 8.59 34.04 4.67
C VAL A 17 8.79 33.02 3.55
N LYS A 18 9.50 31.94 3.85
CA LYS A 18 9.66 30.81 2.94
C LYS A 18 8.25 30.22 2.79
N VAL A 19 7.54 30.55 1.72
CA VAL A 19 6.26 29.93 1.41
C VAL A 19 6.56 28.46 1.19
N VAL A 20 6.18 27.61 2.14
CA VAL A 20 6.30 26.16 2.00
C VAL A 20 5.38 25.76 0.85
N SER A 21 5.96 25.44 -0.28
CA SER A 21 5.22 25.02 -1.47
C SER A 21 4.72 23.59 -1.25
N ASN A 22 3.40 23.38 -1.37
CA ASN A 22 2.78 22.07 -1.23
C ASN A 22 3.24 21.14 -2.38
N PRO A 23 3.98 20.05 -2.09
CA PRO A 23 4.56 19.19 -3.13
C PRO A 23 3.51 18.51 -4.02
N ILE A 24 2.35 18.13 -3.46
CA ILE A 24 1.25 17.52 -4.23
C ILE A 24 0.70 18.57 -5.22
N LYS A 25 0.43 19.78 -4.76
CA LYS A 25 -0.06 20.85 -5.65
C LYS A 25 0.95 21.20 -6.75
N ALA A 26 2.24 21.22 -6.42
CA ALA A 26 3.29 21.47 -7.41
C ALA A 26 3.32 20.37 -8.48
N ALA A 27 3.26 19.09 -8.08
CA ALA A 27 3.22 17.96 -9.00
C ALA A 27 1.97 17.98 -9.89
N LEU A 28 0.79 18.24 -9.32
CA LEU A 28 -0.47 18.29 -10.06
C LEU A 28 -0.57 19.50 -11.02
N ASN A 29 0.22 20.55 -10.80
CA ASN A 29 0.33 21.69 -11.69
C ASN A 29 1.44 21.56 -12.75
N SER A 30 2.14 20.41 -12.82
CA SER A 30 3.15 20.19 -13.85
C SER A 30 2.55 20.22 -15.26
N GLU A 31 3.36 20.52 -16.28
CA GLU A 31 2.92 20.52 -17.67
C GLU A 31 2.84 19.10 -18.28
N ASN A 32 3.03 18.05 -17.46
CA ASN A 32 2.97 16.68 -17.93
C ASN A 32 1.54 16.32 -18.41
N GLU A 33 1.41 15.89 -19.65
CA GLU A 33 0.12 15.64 -20.32
C GLU A 33 -0.76 14.62 -19.59
N ILE A 34 -0.16 13.57 -19.04
CA ILE A 34 -0.90 12.51 -18.30
C ILE A 34 -1.44 13.08 -16.98
N ILE A 35 -0.61 13.85 -16.25
CA ILE A 35 -1.05 14.50 -15.01
C ILE A 35 -2.19 15.47 -15.32
N GLN A 36 -2.03 16.35 -16.34
CA GLN A 36 -3.05 17.30 -16.74
C GLN A 36 -4.35 16.63 -17.20
N LYS A 37 -4.28 15.47 -17.88
CA LYS A 37 -5.45 14.70 -18.28
C LYS A 37 -6.27 14.24 -17.07
N VAL A 38 -5.60 13.71 -16.04
CA VAL A 38 -6.27 13.19 -14.83
C VAL A 38 -6.79 14.34 -13.95
N VAL A 39 -6.00 15.40 -13.79
CA VAL A 39 -6.37 16.56 -12.95
C VAL A 39 -7.55 17.36 -13.50
N LYS A 40 -7.80 17.34 -14.82
CA LYS A 40 -8.98 17.96 -15.43
C LYS A 40 -10.30 17.35 -14.98
N ASP A 41 -10.31 16.05 -14.62
CA ASP A 41 -11.50 15.35 -14.15
C ASP A 41 -11.17 14.35 -13.01
N PRO A 42 -10.71 14.86 -11.85
CA PRO A 42 -10.26 14.02 -10.76
C PRO A 42 -11.40 13.22 -10.10
N GLU A 43 -12.66 13.59 -10.35
CA GLU A 43 -13.84 12.85 -9.87
C GLU A 43 -14.02 11.54 -10.62
N THR A 44 -13.93 11.55 -11.95
CA THR A 44 -14.04 10.35 -12.80
C THR A 44 -12.90 9.39 -12.51
N TYR A 45 -11.69 9.91 -12.26
CA TYR A 45 -10.53 9.11 -11.88
C TYR A 45 -10.49 8.74 -10.39
N GLU A 46 -11.46 9.13 -9.58
CA GLU A 46 -11.51 8.89 -8.12
C GLU A 46 -10.15 9.12 -7.43
N LEU A 47 -9.41 10.15 -7.91
CA LEU A 47 -8.04 10.42 -7.48
C LEU A 47 -7.97 10.87 -6.03
N GLN A 48 -7.14 10.19 -5.25
CA GLN A 48 -6.78 10.58 -3.89
C GLN A 48 -5.26 10.43 -3.71
N ILE A 49 -4.61 11.39 -3.01
CA ILE A 49 -3.16 11.39 -2.78
C ILE A 49 -2.88 11.82 -1.33
N LYS A 50 -2.00 11.10 -0.65
CA LYS A 50 -1.44 11.45 0.66
C LYS A 50 0.07 11.37 0.61
N LEU A 51 0.74 12.39 1.15
CA LEU A 51 2.20 12.50 1.20
C LEU A 51 2.63 12.89 2.61
N SER A 52 3.62 12.21 3.16
CA SER A 52 4.37 12.64 4.34
C SER A 52 5.83 12.86 3.96
N LYS A 53 6.28 14.10 3.98
CA LYS A 53 7.70 14.43 3.96
C LYS A 53 8.29 14.12 5.34
N ILE A 54 9.48 13.51 5.37
CA ILE A 54 10.14 13.09 6.60
C ILE A 54 11.36 13.96 6.83
N ASP A 55 11.39 14.63 7.96
CA ASP A 55 12.55 15.40 8.44
C ASP A 55 13.10 14.76 9.71
N ARG A 56 14.41 14.46 9.71
CA ARG A 56 15.12 13.94 10.89
C ARG A 56 15.85 15.08 11.59
N LYS A 57 15.47 15.37 12.84
CA LYS A 57 16.11 16.41 13.66
C LYS A 57 16.37 15.89 15.06
N ASN A 58 17.64 15.91 15.50
CA ASN A 58 18.03 15.60 16.88
C ASN A 58 17.39 14.30 17.40
N ASP A 59 17.54 13.18 16.68
CA ASP A 59 16.97 11.87 16.98
C ASP A 59 15.42 11.80 16.94
N SER A 60 14.75 12.87 16.54
CA SER A 60 13.31 12.89 16.34
C SER A 60 12.93 12.82 14.87
N ILE A 61 11.85 12.11 14.57
CA ILE A 61 11.25 12.03 13.24
C ILE A 61 10.04 12.95 13.21
N LEU A 62 10.03 13.87 12.25
CA LEU A 62 8.93 14.80 12.02
C LEU A 62 8.28 14.47 10.70
N PHE A 63 6.95 14.36 10.70
CA PHE A 63 6.15 14.18 9.50
C PHE A 63 5.49 15.50 9.12
N GLU A 64 5.69 15.93 7.88
CA GLU A 64 4.96 17.05 7.28
C GLU A 64 3.97 16.47 6.27
N ASP A 65 2.68 16.45 6.64
CA ASP A 65 1.64 15.73 5.91
C ASP A 65 0.91 16.66 4.93
N TYR A 66 0.64 16.13 3.73
CA TYR A 66 -0.11 16.78 2.67
C TYR A 66 -1.15 15.81 2.09
N GLU A 67 -2.31 16.36 1.74
CA GLU A 67 -3.42 15.57 1.21
C GLU A 67 -4.07 16.23 0.00
N TYR A 68 -4.56 15.39 -0.90
CA TYR A 68 -5.39 15.80 -2.01
C TYR A 68 -6.58 14.84 -2.13
N ARG A 69 -7.80 15.36 -1.90
CA ARG A 69 -9.08 14.66 -2.03
C ARG A 69 -9.24 13.38 -1.19
N VAL A 70 -8.46 13.19 -0.13
CA VAL A 70 -8.57 12.04 0.77
C VAL A 70 -9.95 12.03 1.43
N ASP A 71 -10.72 10.95 1.25
CA ASP A 71 -12.06 10.77 1.82
C ASP A 71 -12.31 9.31 2.19
N ASP A 72 -12.15 8.99 3.47
CA ASP A 72 -12.38 7.65 4.00
C ASP A 72 -13.86 7.22 3.99
N SER A 73 -14.80 8.15 3.75
CA SER A 73 -16.22 7.83 3.62
C SER A 73 -16.63 7.38 2.22
N THR A 74 -15.74 7.53 1.24
CA THR A 74 -15.96 7.14 -0.15
C THR A 74 -15.21 5.85 -0.47
N TYR A 75 -15.95 4.83 -0.91
CA TYR A 75 -15.37 3.53 -1.21
C TYR A 75 -14.55 3.54 -2.50
N PHE A 76 -13.39 2.93 -2.46
CA PHE A 76 -12.66 2.38 -3.61
C PHE A 76 -12.19 0.96 -3.30
N TYR A 77 -11.94 0.15 -4.31
CA TYR A 77 -11.46 -1.22 -4.10
C TYR A 77 -9.96 -1.24 -3.85
N PRO A 78 -9.48 -1.71 -2.68
CA PRO A 78 -8.08 -1.61 -2.30
C PRO A 78 -7.17 -2.63 -3.01
N ALA A 79 -7.73 -3.56 -3.76
CA ALA A 79 -7.00 -4.60 -4.48
C ALA A 79 -5.96 -5.31 -3.59
N SER A 80 -4.75 -5.52 -4.12
CA SER A 80 -3.67 -6.24 -3.42
C SER A 80 -2.99 -5.46 -2.29
N THR A 81 -3.37 -4.20 -2.01
CA THR A 81 -2.81 -3.48 -0.85
C THR A 81 -3.23 -4.10 0.47
N VAL A 82 -4.35 -4.85 0.52
CA VAL A 82 -4.77 -5.62 1.70
C VAL A 82 -3.77 -6.70 2.13
N LYS A 83 -2.86 -7.09 1.25
CA LYS A 83 -1.80 -8.06 1.54
C LYS A 83 -0.77 -7.51 2.54
N PHE A 84 -0.60 -6.19 2.58
CA PHE A 84 0.34 -5.55 3.48
C PHE A 84 -0.04 -5.77 4.96
N PRO A 85 -1.21 -5.38 5.46
CA PRO A 85 -1.59 -5.66 6.85
C PRO A 85 -1.66 -7.16 7.17
N ILE A 86 -1.97 -8.04 6.21
CA ILE A 86 -1.96 -9.49 6.41
C ILE A 86 -0.54 -10.00 6.68
N ALA A 87 0.45 -9.55 5.94
CA ALA A 87 1.86 -9.90 6.18
C ALA A 87 2.32 -9.46 7.58
N LEU A 88 1.97 -8.24 8.00
CA LEU A 88 2.29 -7.73 9.34
C LEU A 88 1.67 -8.59 10.46
N LEU A 89 0.38 -8.89 10.34
CA LEU A 89 -0.34 -9.67 11.34
C LEU A 89 0.11 -11.14 11.38
N ALA A 90 0.50 -11.72 10.23
CA ALA A 90 1.03 -13.07 10.18
C ALA A 90 2.36 -13.20 10.93
N LEU A 91 3.27 -12.24 10.76
CA LEU A 91 4.52 -12.18 11.53
C LEU A 91 4.25 -11.95 13.01
N GLU A 92 3.40 -10.99 13.37
CA GLU A 92 3.06 -10.74 14.78
C GLU A 92 2.43 -11.96 15.45
N LYS A 93 1.55 -12.69 14.74
CA LYS A 93 0.91 -13.91 15.28
C LYS A 93 1.93 -15.01 15.48
N VAL A 94 2.73 -15.35 14.46
CA VAL A 94 3.71 -16.44 14.55
C VAL A 94 4.81 -16.12 15.58
N ASP A 95 5.23 -14.88 15.70
CA ASP A 95 6.21 -14.44 16.70
C ASP A 95 5.72 -14.56 18.16
N SER A 96 4.41 -14.59 18.36
CA SER A 96 3.77 -14.83 19.65
C SER A 96 3.64 -16.32 20.01
N MET A 97 3.90 -17.22 19.03
CA MET A 97 3.78 -18.68 19.22
C MET A 97 5.14 -19.29 19.61
N SER A 98 5.13 -20.24 20.54
CA SER A 98 6.35 -20.92 20.99
C SER A 98 6.65 -22.20 20.20
N GLN A 99 5.64 -22.77 19.53
CA GLN A 99 5.73 -24.06 18.85
C GLN A 99 6.27 -23.98 17.43
N ILE A 100 6.11 -22.82 16.78
CA ILE A 100 6.45 -22.58 15.38
C ILE A 100 7.15 -21.24 15.21
N SER A 101 7.81 -21.07 14.07
CA SER A 101 8.42 -19.80 13.62
C SER A 101 7.93 -19.43 12.22
N SER A 102 8.31 -18.27 11.73
CA SER A 102 8.02 -17.82 10.37
C SER A 102 8.69 -18.68 9.28
N GLU A 103 9.70 -19.48 9.67
CA GLU A 103 10.40 -20.44 8.78
C GLU A 103 9.90 -21.87 8.91
N THR A 104 8.99 -22.16 9.84
CA THR A 104 8.46 -23.51 10.02
C THR A 104 7.62 -23.92 8.81
N PRO A 105 7.94 -25.04 8.14
CA PRO A 105 7.16 -25.54 7.03
C PRO A 105 5.73 -25.91 7.44
N TYR A 106 4.78 -25.56 6.59
CA TYR A 106 3.37 -25.90 6.81
C TYR A 106 2.68 -26.37 5.52
N ILE A 107 1.59 -27.11 5.69
CA ILE A 107 0.69 -27.56 4.62
C ILE A 107 -0.75 -27.22 5.02
N LEU A 108 -1.52 -26.59 4.13
CA LEU A 108 -2.95 -26.43 4.30
C LEU A 108 -3.66 -27.75 3.92
N ALA A 109 -4.72 -28.07 4.63
CA ALA A 109 -5.54 -29.24 4.31
C ALA A 109 -6.04 -29.18 2.84
N GLY A 110 -5.77 -30.27 2.10
CA GLY A 110 -6.08 -30.37 0.67
C GLY A 110 -4.95 -29.95 -0.27
N ASP A 111 -3.86 -29.35 0.23
CA ASP A 111 -2.67 -29.04 -0.55
C ASP A 111 -1.60 -30.14 -0.38
N SER A 112 -0.67 -30.25 -1.32
CA SER A 112 0.44 -31.22 -1.29
C SER A 112 1.81 -30.54 -1.17
N ILE A 113 1.87 -29.21 -1.22
CA ILE A 113 3.11 -28.42 -1.24
C ILE A 113 3.31 -27.79 0.14
N GLN A 114 4.53 -27.88 0.63
CA GLN A 114 4.95 -27.17 1.84
C GLN A 114 5.27 -25.72 1.52
N HIS A 115 4.87 -24.82 2.43
CA HIS A 115 5.15 -23.39 2.40
C HIS A 115 5.72 -22.94 3.74
N THR A 116 6.30 -21.75 3.79
CA THR A 116 6.61 -21.05 5.03
C THR A 116 5.95 -19.66 5.02
N ILE A 117 5.70 -19.08 6.19
CA ILE A 117 5.16 -17.71 6.28
C ILE A 117 6.12 -16.72 5.59
N ARG A 118 7.43 -16.94 5.70
CA ARG A 118 8.42 -16.09 5.01
C ARG A 118 8.35 -16.22 3.49
N ASP A 119 8.16 -17.41 2.96
CA ASP A 119 8.03 -17.59 1.50
C ASP A 119 6.78 -16.91 0.97
N ASP A 120 5.65 -17.03 1.69
CA ASP A 120 4.42 -16.32 1.32
C ASP A 120 4.61 -14.80 1.34
N ILE A 121 5.24 -14.25 2.37
CA ILE A 121 5.51 -12.80 2.45
C ILE A 121 6.42 -12.35 1.30
N ARG A 122 7.45 -13.14 0.98
CA ARG A 122 8.35 -12.86 -0.15
C ARG A 122 7.59 -12.79 -1.47
N GLN A 123 6.72 -13.77 -1.75
CA GLN A 123 5.88 -13.81 -2.95
C GLN A 123 4.87 -12.65 -3.01
N ILE A 124 4.27 -12.28 -1.86
CA ILE A 124 3.35 -11.15 -1.73
C ILE A 124 4.01 -9.84 -2.16
N PHE A 125 5.25 -9.59 -1.74
CA PHE A 125 5.92 -8.33 -2.06
C PHE A 125 6.61 -8.34 -3.42
N ALA A 126 7.13 -9.49 -3.86
CA ALA A 126 7.82 -9.60 -5.14
C ALA A 126 6.88 -9.50 -6.35
N VAL A 127 5.82 -10.31 -6.37
CA VAL A 127 4.92 -10.44 -7.54
C VAL A 127 3.43 -10.30 -7.16
N SER A 128 3.16 -9.87 -5.94
CA SER A 128 1.77 -9.71 -5.46
C SER A 128 0.94 -11.00 -5.53
N ASP A 129 1.53 -12.14 -5.17
CA ASP A 129 0.91 -13.46 -5.26
C ASP A 129 -0.39 -13.55 -4.44
N ASN A 130 -1.47 -14.06 -5.06
CA ASN A 130 -2.77 -14.21 -4.42
C ASN A 130 -2.88 -15.45 -3.55
N ASP A 131 -2.24 -16.54 -3.96
CA ASP A 131 -2.29 -17.81 -3.21
C ASP A 131 -1.51 -17.70 -1.90
N ALA A 132 -0.35 -17.03 -1.93
CA ALA A 132 0.41 -16.68 -0.75
C ALA A 132 -0.40 -15.83 0.25
N PHE A 133 -1.11 -14.81 -0.25
CA PHE A 133 -2.04 -14.03 0.58
C PHE A 133 -3.14 -14.92 1.16
N ASN A 134 -3.77 -15.77 0.34
CA ASN A 134 -4.86 -16.63 0.78
C ASN A 134 -4.40 -17.60 1.86
N ARG A 135 -3.18 -18.16 1.77
CA ARG A 135 -2.59 -19.02 2.82
C ARG A 135 -2.41 -18.28 4.14
N LEU A 136 -1.89 -17.03 4.10
CA LEU A 136 -1.77 -16.22 5.30
C LEU A 136 -3.15 -15.79 5.86
N TYR A 137 -4.15 -15.59 5.00
CA TYR A 137 -5.52 -15.34 5.42
C TYR A 137 -6.13 -16.56 6.15
N GLU A 138 -5.88 -17.81 5.66
CA GLU A 138 -6.26 -19.05 6.36
C GLU A 138 -5.59 -19.15 7.74
N PHE A 139 -4.31 -18.77 7.83
CA PHE A 139 -3.58 -18.76 9.11
C PHE A 139 -4.18 -17.79 10.13
N LEU A 140 -4.61 -16.62 9.68
CA LEU A 140 -5.10 -15.55 10.56
C LEU A 140 -6.59 -15.73 10.93
N GLY A 141 -7.45 -15.97 9.94
CA GLY A 141 -8.90 -15.83 10.06
C GLY A 141 -9.34 -14.35 10.08
N ARG A 142 -10.52 -14.09 9.54
CA ARG A 142 -11.06 -12.73 9.39
C ARG A 142 -11.26 -12.01 10.71
N ASP A 143 -11.86 -12.69 11.69
CA ASP A 143 -12.21 -12.07 12.97
C ASP A 143 -10.95 -11.70 13.76
N TYR A 144 -9.91 -12.52 13.68
CA TYR A 144 -8.58 -12.20 14.25
C TYR A 144 -8.01 -10.95 13.60
N ILE A 145 -8.01 -10.87 12.26
CA ILE A 145 -7.52 -9.71 11.50
C ILE A 145 -8.22 -8.43 11.99
N GLN A 146 -9.55 -8.42 12.00
CA GLN A 146 -10.33 -7.25 12.38
C GLN A 146 -10.06 -6.84 13.85
N SER A 147 -10.05 -7.82 14.77
CA SER A 147 -9.84 -7.57 16.19
C SER A 147 -8.44 -6.99 16.48
N LYS A 148 -7.41 -7.49 15.80
CA LYS A 148 -6.03 -7.03 16.01
C LYS A 148 -5.80 -5.62 15.46
N LEU A 149 -6.31 -5.33 14.27
CA LEU A 149 -6.22 -3.98 13.69
C LEU A 149 -6.95 -2.95 14.55
N LYS A 150 -8.17 -3.29 15.01
CA LYS A 150 -8.94 -2.43 15.92
C LYS A 150 -8.22 -2.16 17.25
N LYS A 151 -7.60 -3.19 17.87
CA LYS A 151 -6.84 -3.03 19.12
C LYS A 151 -5.64 -2.09 18.96
N LYS A 152 -5.08 -1.98 17.77
CA LYS A 152 -3.95 -1.09 17.43
C LYS A 152 -4.39 0.30 16.98
N ASN A 153 -5.68 0.64 17.08
CA ASN A 153 -6.24 1.89 16.52
C ASN A 153 -5.91 2.06 15.03
N ILE A 154 -5.90 0.97 14.26
CA ILE A 154 -5.69 0.97 12.82
C ILE A 154 -7.05 0.86 12.14
N GLY A 155 -7.44 1.90 11.44
CA GLY A 155 -8.70 1.94 10.71
C GLY A 155 -9.11 3.35 10.31
N PRO A 156 -10.20 3.42 9.52
CA PRO A 156 -11.12 2.33 9.17
C PRO A 156 -10.47 1.32 8.20
N ILE A 157 -10.79 0.04 8.39
CA ILE A 157 -10.30 -1.06 7.53
C ILE A 157 -11.21 -2.27 7.63
N ARG A 158 -11.39 -3.01 6.55
CA ARG A 158 -12.00 -4.33 6.54
C ARG A 158 -11.33 -5.24 5.52
N ILE A 159 -10.81 -6.39 5.98
CA ILE A 159 -10.33 -7.46 5.11
C ILE A 159 -11.26 -8.65 5.31
N SER A 160 -12.17 -8.87 4.36
CA SER A 160 -13.34 -9.74 4.52
C SER A 160 -13.30 -10.99 3.66
N HIS A 161 -12.43 -11.06 2.66
CA HIS A 161 -12.43 -12.18 1.73
C HIS A 161 -11.05 -12.47 1.14
N ARG A 162 -10.88 -13.70 0.67
CA ARG A 162 -9.75 -14.18 -0.12
C ARG A 162 -9.72 -13.50 -1.50
N LEU A 163 -8.62 -13.61 -2.21
CA LEU A 163 -8.44 -13.01 -3.52
C LEU A 163 -8.40 -14.07 -4.62
N SER A 164 -9.07 -13.79 -5.74
CA SER A 164 -9.02 -14.58 -6.99
C SER A 164 -9.35 -16.06 -6.84
N VAL A 165 -10.23 -16.42 -5.91
CA VAL A 165 -10.68 -17.80 -5.71
C VAL A 165 -12.21 -17.87 -5.65
N PRO A 166 -12.82 -19.00 -6.09
CA PRO A 166 -14.23 -19.29 -5.84
C PRO A 166 -14.52 -19.26 -4.34
N ASN A 167 -15.73 -18.90 -3.95
CA ASN A 167 -16.16 -18.86 -2.54
C ASN A 167 -15.22 -18.02 -1.64
N SER A 168 -14.66 -16.94 -2.17
CA SER A 168 -13.71 -16.06 -1.49
C SER A 168 -14.19 -15.58 -0.12
N THR A 169 -15.50 -15.48 0.09
CA THR A 169 -16.16 -15.03 1.33
C THR A 169 -16.47 -16.16 2.32
N TYR A 170 -16.05 -17.39 2.02
CA TYR A 170 -16.29 -18.55 2.91
C TYR A 170 -15.81 -18.22 4.32
N ARG A 171 -16.65 -18.54 5.32
CA ARG A 171 -16.40 -18.19 6.72
C ARG A 171 -15.51 -19.18 7.47
N TYR A 172 -15.22 -20.33 6.85
CA TYR A 172 -14.35 -21.35 7.44
C TYR A 172 -12.96 -21.27 6.83
N THR A 173 -11.92 -21.36 7.69
CA THR A 173 -10.55 -21.53 7.23
C THR A 173 -10.23 -23.02 7.08
N ARG A 174 -9.22 -23.34 6.26
CA ARG A 174 -8.70 -24.70 6.18
C ARG A 174 -7.78 -24.99 7.39
N PRO A 175 -7.75 -26.23 7.94
CA PRO A 175 -6.73 -26.63 8.91
C PRO A 175 -5.33 -26.49 8.33
N ILE A 176 -4.35 -26.22 9.21
CA ILE A 176 -2.93 -26.07 8.85
C ILE A 176 -2.10 -27.01 9.70
N SER A 177 -1.27 -27.84 9.06
CA SER A 177 -0.33 -28.73 9.71
C SER A 177 1.09 -28.19 9.57
N TYR A 178 1.83 -28.11 10.68
CA TYR A 178 3.21 -27.61 10.75
C TYR A 178 4.19 -28.77 11.01
N TRP A 179 5.30 -28.76 10.31
CA TRP A 179 6.24 -29.88 10.27
C TRP A 179 7.67 -29.44 10.58
N GLU A 180 8.42 -30.30 11.26
CA GLU A 180 9.85 -30.15 11.46
C GLU A 180 10.51 -31.53 11.32
N ASN A 181 11.50 -31.66 10.42
CA ASN A 181 12.20 -32.91 10.14
C ASN A 181 11.22 -34.09 9.89
N ASP A 182 10.23 -33.88 9.04
CA ASP A 182 9.15 -34.83 8.71
C ASP A 182 8.24 -35.25 9.88
N LYS A 183 8.35 -34.56 11.02
CA LYS A 183 7.50 -34.76 12.18
C LYS A 183 6.46 -33.66 12.29
N LEU A 184 5.20 -34.03 12.47
CA LEU A 184 4.11 -33.11 12.79
C LEU A 184 4.34 -32.53 14.20
N ILE A 185 4.50 -31.19 14.30
CA ILE A 185 4.77 -30.51 15.57
C ILE A 185 3.60 -29.66 16.08
N TYR A 186 2.74 -29.17 15.18
CA TYR A 186 1.59 -28.34 15.55
C TYR A 186 0.49 -28.45 14.49
N VAL A 187 -0.77 -28.36 14.91
CA VAL A 187 -1.94 -28.27 14.02
C VAL A 187 -2.78 -27.07 14.46
N GLN A 188 -3.09 -26.22 13.50
CA GLN A 188 -4.14 -25.20 13.65
C GLN A 188 -5.43 -25.77 13.05
N ASP A 189 -6.46 -25.92 13.88
CA ASP A 189 -7.78 -26.33 13.42
C ASP A 189 -8.45 -25.27 12.55
N SER A 190 -9.50 -25.65 11.84
CA SER A 190 -10.36 -24.72 11.09
C SER A 190 -10.94 -23.65 12.03
N ILE A 191 -10.85 -22.41 11.63
CA ILE A 191 -11.47 -21.26 12.30
C ILE A 191 -12.82 -20.98 11.64
N THR A 192 -13.84 -20.66 12.44
CA THR A 192 -15.14 -20.20 11.95
C THR A 192 -15.27 -18.72 12.23
N ASP A 193 -15.27 -17.92 11.16
CA ASP A 193 -15.44 -16.46 11.25
C ASP A 193 -16.91 -16.03 11.31
N SER A 194 -17.16 -14.82 11.76
CA SER A 194 -18.49 -14.17 11.78
C SER A 194 -19.05 -13.94 10.38
N GLU A 195 -20.32 -13.62 10.23
CA GLU A 195 -20.90 -13.19 8.95
C GLU A 195 -20.32 -11.85 8.48
N ILE A 196 -20.29 -11.61 7.16
CA ILE A 196 -19.86 -10.34 6.59
C ILE A 196 -21.06 -9.40 6.49
N GLU A 197 -21.01 -8.32 7.25
CA GLU A 197 -21.99 -7.24 7.16
C GLU A 197 -21.70 -6.33 5.97
N ASN A 198 -22.70 -5.56 5.53
CA ASN A 198 -22.50 -4.56 4.49
C ASN A 198 -21.71 -3.35 5.03
N LEU A 199 -20.79 -2.83 4.23
CA LEU A 199 -20.16 -1.53 4.47
C LEU A 199 -21.20 -0.42 4.44
N GLN A 200 -20.99 0.60 5.24
CA GLN A 200 -21.81 1.82 5.29
C GLN A 200 -20.98 3.00 4.74
N LEU A 201 -20.69 2.96 3.44
CA LEU A 201 -19.86 3.94 2.74
C LEU A 201 -20.58 4.48 1.51
N LYS A 202 -20.11 5.63 1.01
CA LYS A 202 -20.55 6.19 -0.28
C LYS A 202 -19.95 5.39 -1.44
N LYS A 203 -20.61 5.41 -2.60
CA LYS A 203 -20.14 4.84 -3.87
C LYS A 203 -19.82 3.33 -3.79
N LEU A 204 -20.62 2.55 -3.07
CA LEU A 204 -20.50 1.08 -3.02
C LEU A 204 -21.05 0.39 -4.29
N GLN A 205 -21.96 1.04 -5.00
CA GLN A 205 -22.49 0.59 -6.29
C GLN A 205 -21.71 1.32 -7.38
N LYS A 206 -21.03 0.57 -8.26
CA LYS A 206 -20.09 1.15 -9.23
C LYS A 206 -20.31 0.66 -10.65
N GLY A 207 -20.05 1.56 -11.61
CA GLY A 207 -20.18 1.29 -13.04
C GLY A 207 -21.60 1.15 -13.53
N VAL A 208 -21.72 0.67 -14.76
CA VAL A 208 -23.00 0.45 -15.45
C VAL A 208 -23.27 -1.04 -15.72
N GLY A 209 -22.26 -1.87 -15.55
CA GLY A 209 -22.34 -3.31 -15.75
C GLY A 209 -21.10 -4.06 -15.25
N TYR A 210 -21.22 -5.38 -15.20
CA TYR A 210 -20.08 -6.25 -14.89
C TYR A 210 -20.27 -7.63 -15.52
N TYR A 211 -19.17 -8.31 -15.81
CA TYR A 211 -19.24 -9.70 -16.22
C TYR A 211 -19.25 -10.63 -14.99
N GLN A 212 -20.21 -11.57 -15.02
CA GLN A 212 -20.23 -12.75 -14.17
C GLN A 212 -20.00 -13.94 -15.08
N ASP A 213 -18.84 -14.55 -14.98
CA ASP A 213 -18.32 -15.51 -15.95
C ASP A 213 -18.34 -14.89 -17.37
N THR A 214 -19.12 -15.43 -18.28
CA THR A 214 -19.28 -14.91 -19.66
C THR A 214 -20.52 -14.04 -19.86
N THR A 215 -21.31 -13.81 -18.81
CA THR A 215 -22.59 -13.07 -18.93
C THR A 215 -22.44 -11.63 -18.45
N LEU A 216 -22.79 -10.68 -19.33
CA LEU A 216 -22.85 -9.26 -18.95
C LEU A 216 -24.11 -8.97 -18.15
N ILE A 217 -23.96 -8.57 -16.91
CA ILE A 217 -25.02 -8.10 -16.01
C ILE A 217 -25.08 -6.57 -16.13
N LYS A 218 -26.21 -6.05 -16.67
CA LYS A 218 -26.42 -4.61 -16.94
C LYS A 218 -26.98 -3.89 -15.70
N GLN A 219 -26.19 -3.88 -14.62
CA GLN A 219 -26.46 -3.13 -13.38
C GLN A 219 -25.13 -2.82 -12.68
N PRO A 220 -25.05 -1.81 -11.81
CA PRO A 220 -23.85 -1.51 -11.06
C PRO A 220 -23.33 -2.73 -10.26
N MET A 221 -22.02 -2.90 -10.20
CA MET A 221 -21.37 -3.93 -9.38
C MET A 221 -21.42 -3.52 -7.91
N ASP A 222 -21.85 -4.43 -7.04
CA ASP A 222 -21.94 -4.20 -5.59
C ASP A 222 -20.65 -4.56 -4.86
N PHE A 223 -20.04 -3.57 -4.21
CA PHE A 223 -18.86 -3.71 -3.39
C PHE A 223 -19.14 -3.72 -1.87
N SER A 224 -20.41 -3.75 -1.44
CA SER A 224 -20.79 -3.62 -0.03
C SER A 224 -20.18 -4.69 0.89
N LYS A 225 -19.84 -5.87 0.36
CA LYS A 225 -19.21 -6.98 1.11
C LYS A 225 -17.71 -7.19 0.78
N LYS A 226 -17.12 -6.32 -0.02
CA LYS A 226 -15.71 -6.43 -0.44
C LYS A 226 -14.74 -5.88 0.61
N ASN A 227 -13.46 -6.12 0.38
CA ASN A 227 -12.38 -5.54 1.18
C ASN A 227 -12.44 -4.01 1.13
N TYR A 228 -12.04 -3.36 2.23
CA TYR A 228 -11.96 -1.91 2.32
C TYR A 228 -10.69 -1.52 3.09
N LEU A 229 -9.90 -0.64 2.50
CA LEU A 229 -8.67 -0.09 3.07
C LEU A 229 -8.41 1.28 2.42
N PRO A 230 -8.84 2.39 3.04
CA PRO A 230 -8.60 3.72 2.52
C PRO A 230 -7.12 4.08 2.54
N ILE A 231 -6.73 5.03 1.67
CA ILE A 231 -5.32 5.42 1.57
C ILE A 231 -4.77 6.06 2.85
N SER A 232 -5.61 6.70 3.67
CA SER A 232 -5.24 7.22 4.99
C SER A 232 -4.74 6.11 5.91
N THR A 233 -5.52 5.03 6.07
CA THR A 233 -5.15 3.87 6.89
C THR A 233 -3.95 3.13 6.31
N LEU A 234 -3.89 2.96 4.99
CA LEU A 234 -2.75 2.32 4.32
C LEU A 234 -1.45 3.11 4.54
N HIS A 235 -1.51 4.44 4.45
CA HIS A 235 -0.41 5.36 4.71
C HIS A 235 0.08 5.28 6.17
N GLU A 236 -0.85 5.25 7.14
CA GLU A 236 -0.53 5.09 8.56
C GLU A 236 0.10 3.72 8.87
N LEU A 237 -0.32 2.65 8.21
CA LEU A 237 0.35 1.35 8.31
C LEU A 237 1.81 1.43 7.89
N MET A 238 2.11 2.15 6.79
CA MET A 238 3.47 2.37 6.32
C MET A 238 4.29 3.15 7.35
N LYS A 239 3.75 4.25 7.92
CA LYS A 239 4.43 4.99 8.99
C LYS A 239 4.79 4.08 10.16
N ARG A 240 3.86 3.26 10.64
CA ARG A 240 4.04 2.40 11.84
C ARG A 240 5.06 1.30 11.66
N ILE A 241 5.25 0.77 10.45
CA ILE A 241 6.27 -0.27 10.21
C ILE A 241 7.65 0.32 9.92
N ILE A 242 7.72 1.47 9.26
CA ILE A 242 8.99 2.13 8.93
C ILE A 242 9.55 2.88 10.16
N PHE A 243 8.69 3.55 10.93
CA PHE A 243 9.04 4.43 12.05
C PHE A 243 8.31 4.03 13.35
N PRO A 244 8.44 2.77 13.83
CA PRO A 244 7.71 2.32 15.02
C PRO A 244 8.01 3.16 16.26
N GLU A 245 9.20 3.77 16.34
CA GLU A 245 9.61 4.66 17.44
C GLU A 245 8.79 5.94 17.55
N SER A 246 8.05 6.31 16.51
CA SER A 246 7.15 7.48 16.50
C SER A 246 5.75 7.19 17.04
N PHE A 247 5.47 5.94 17.45
CA PHE A 247 4.15 5.48 17.89
C PHE A 247 4.24 4.82 19.27
N SER A 248 3.10 4.74 19.98
CA SER A 248 3.03 3.98 21.22
C SER A 248 3.12 2.46 20.95
N THR A 249 3.58 1.71 21.92
CA THR A 249 3.74 0.24 21.79
C THR A 249 2.44 -0.46 21.37
N ASP A 250 1.29 0.04 21.85
CA ASP A 250 -0.02 -0.55 21.52
C ASP A 250 -0.45 -0.29 20.08
N GLU A 251 0.11 0.72 19.43
CA GLU A 251 -0.19 1.10 18.04
C GLU A 251 0.75 0.43 17.03
N THR A 252 1.86 -0.15 17.49
CA THR A 252 2.84 -0.82 16.64
C THR A 252 2.62 -2.34 16.57
N PHE A 253 3.31 -3.01 15.66
CA PHE A 253 3.29 -4.46 15.53
C PHE A 253 4.41 -5.08 16.35
N ASN A 254 4.07 -6.03 17.23
CA ASN A 254 5.06 -6.76 18.03
C ASN A 254 5.69 -7.89 17.20
N ILE A 255 6.57 -7.50 16.28
CA ILE A 255 7.31 -8.40 15.40
C ILE A 255 8.77 -8.43 15.88
N LYS A 256 9.36 -9.63 15.99
CA LYS A 256 10.76 -9.80 16.34
C LYS A 256 11.68 -9.11 15.33
N ILE A 257 12.81 -8.61 15.78
CA ILE A 257 13.76 -7.87 14.92
C ILE A 257 14.13 -8.64 13.65
N PRO A 258 14.49 -9.94 13.68
CA PRO A 258 14.84 -10.67 12.45
C PRO A 258 13.69 -10.77 11.44
N ASP A 259 12.43 -10.89 11.92
CA ASP A 259 11.27 -10.95 11.05
C ASP A 259 10.84 -9.57 10.52
N ARG A 260 11.06 -8.52 11.31
CA ARG A 260 10.90 -7.14 10.84
C ARG A 260 11.92 -6.80 9.75
N ASP A 261 13.18 -7.13 9.94
CA ASP A 261 14.24 -6.90 8.95
C ASP A 261 13.96 -7.67 7.65
N PHE A 262 13.52 -8.93 7.78
CA PHE A 262 13.07 -9.74 6.66
C PHE A 262 11.89 -9.10 5.92
N LEU A 263 10.89 -8.60 6.64
CA LEU A 263 9.74 -7.91 6.07
C LEU A 263 10.17 -6.67 5.28
N LEU A 264 10.98 -5.79 5.88
CA LEU A 264 11.47 -4.58 5.21
C LEU A 264 12.30 -4.93 3.98
N LYS A 265 13.15 -5.95 4.05
CA LYS A 265 13.87 -6.45 2.87
C LYS A 265 12.91 -6.93 1.79
N SER A 266 11.86 -7.69 2.13
CA SER A 266 10.86 -8.16 1.17
C SER A 266 10.08 -7.00 0.53
N MET A 267 9.68 -5.97 1.31
CA MET A 267 9.01 -4.77 0.80
C MET A 267 9.88 -3.97 -0.19
N HIS A 268 11.20 -3.99 0.01
CA HIS A 268 12.16 -3.28 -0.83
C HIS A 268 12.57 -4.08 -2.06
N SER A 269 12.67 -5.40 -1.95
CA SER A 269 13.18 -6.28 -3.03
C SER A 269 12.39 -6.10 -4.33
N VAL A 270 13.11 -6.30 -5.43
CA VAL A 270 12.55 -6.39 -6.78
C VAL A 270 12.47 -7.87 -7.21
N PRO A 271 11.61 -8.26 -8.17
CA PRO A 271 11.36 -9.66 -8.51
C PRO A 271 12.63 -10.47 -8.81
N ARG A 272 13.60 -9.93 -9.56
CA ARG A 272 14.86 -10.61 -9.88
C ARG A 272 15.69 -11.00 -8.67
N GLU A 273 15.63 -10.23 -7.56
CA GLU A 273 16.40 -10.51 -6.34
C GLU A 273 15.86 -11.72 -5.56
N VAL A 274 14.66 -12.16 -5.91
CA VAL A 274 13.99 -13.34 -5.33
C VAL A 274 13.76 -14.46 -6.34
N GLY A 275 14.44 -14.39 -7.50
CA GLY A 275 14.52 -15.48 -8.46
C GLY A 275 13.48 -15.49 -9.57
N TYR A 276 12.71 -14.43 -9.76
CA TYR A 276 11.80 -14.29 -10.91
C TYR A 276 12.56 -13.82 -12.16
N ASP A 277 12.07 -14.23 -13.33
CA ASP A 277 12.66 -13.87 -14.62
C ASP A 277 12.48 -12.37 -14.92
N GLU A 278 13.58 -11.64 -15.15
CA GLU A 278 13.57 -10.19 -15.43
C GLU A 278 12.85 -9.85 -16.75
N SER A 279 12.73 -10.78 -17.68
CA SER A 279 12.01 -10.55 -18.95
C SER A 279 10.50 -10.46 -18.76
N GLU A 280 9.97 -11.14 -17.73
CA GLU A 280 8.57 -11.17 -17.36
C GLU A 280 8.28 -10.19 -16.19
N PHE A 281 9.17 -10.15 -15.18
CA PHE A 281 9.04 -9.38 -13.97
C PHE A 281 10.20 -8.39 -13.81
N TYR A 282 10.12 -7.25 -14.47
CA TYR A 282 11.12 -6.17 -14.36
C TYR A 282 11.06 -5.45 -13.01
N ASP A 283 12.06 -4.65 -12.66
CA ASP A 283 12.21 -4.02 -11.33
C ASP A 283 10.96 -3.23 -10.89
N SER A 284 10.31 -2.54 -11.81
CA SER A 284 9.12 -1.72 -11.52
C SER A 284 7.80 -2.49 -11.57
N TYR A 285 7.81 -3.82 -11.78
CA TYR A 285 6.59 -4.63 -11.83
C TYR A 285 5.64 -4.39 -10.65
N GLY A 286 6.18 -4.22 -9.45
CA GLY A 286 5.44 -3.91 -8.23
C GLY A 286 5.75 -2.53 -7.63
N LYS A 287 6.25 -1.55 -8.42
CA LYS A 287 6.66 -0.22 -7.93
C LYS A 287 6.19 0.85 -8.90
N PHE A 288 4.98 1.38 -8.67
CA PHE A 288 4.33 2.26 -9.66
C PHE A 288 4.87 3.69 -9.63
N PHE A 289 5.22 4.24 -8.43
CA PHE A 289 5.77 5.58 -8.36
C PHE A 289 7.17 5.66 -8.97
N MET A 290 7.42 6.70 -9.76
CA MET A 290 8.68 7.05 -10.43
C MET A 290 9.11 6.09 -11.55
N TYR A 291 8.84 4.79 -11.45
CA TYR A 291 9.39 3.78 -12.35
C TYR A 291 8.33 2.90 -13.02
N GLY A 292 7.05 3.03 -12.67
CA GLY A 292 5.98 2.12 -13.08
C GLY A 292 5.84 1.90 -14.59
N ASP A 293 6.13 2.91 -15.40
CA ASP A 293 6.11 2.85 -16.86
C ASP A 293 7.51 2.62 -17.49
N SER A 294 8.52 2.28 -16.68
CA SER A 294 9.90 1.96 -17.14
C SER A 294 10.22 0.49 -16.90
N LYS A 295 10.95 -0.12 -17.82
CA LYS A 295 11.55 -1.46 -17.66
C LYS A 295 13.03 -1.41 -17.29
N GLU A 296 13.58 -0.23 -17.09
CA GLU A 296 14.95 -0.05 -16.64
C GLU A 296 15.11 -0.43 -15.16
N ARG A 297 16.32 -0.78 -14.77
CA ARG A 297 16.65 -1.09 -13.38
C ARG A 297 16.53 0.17 -12.52
N ILE A 298 15.94 0.02 -11.35
CA ILE A 298 15.87 1.07 -10.35
C ILE A 298 17.30 1.30 -9.79
N PRO A 299 17.79 2.55 -9.75
CA PRO A 299 19.12 2.86 -9.22
C PRO A 299 19.27 2.45 -7.76
N ASP A 300 20.42 1.87 -7.39
CA ASP A 300 20.67 1.34 -6.03
C ASP A 300 20.53 2.37 -4.90
N TYR A 301 20.72 3.66 -5.19
CA TYR A 301 20.56 4.73 -4.21
C TYR A 301 19.09 5.14 -3.98
N ILE A 302 18.15 4.62 -4.77
CA ILE A 302 16.71 4.79 -4.57
C ILE A 302 16.16 3.54 -3.88
N LYS A 303 15.69 3.70 -2.66
CA LYS A 303 15.10 2.62 -1.87
C LYS A 303 13.58 2.82 -1.82
N ILE A 304 12.83 1.85 -2.31
CA ILE A 304 11.36 1.87 -2.35
C ILE A 304 10.83 0.68 -1.57
N TYR A 305 10.18 0.96 -0.45
CA TYR A 305 9.49 -0.04 0.39
C TYR A 305 7.99 0.14 0.17
N ASN A 306 7.34 -0.81 -0.48
CA ASN A 306 5.96 -0.56 -0.88
C ASN A 306 5.07 -1.80 -0.97
N LYS A 307 3.78 -1.54 -1.15
CA LYS A 307 2.83 -2.51 -1.66
C LYS A 307 1.87 -1.84 -2.63
N VAL A 308 1.82 -2.38 -3.83
CA VAL A 308 0.85 -1.98 -4.86
C VAL A 308 -0.41 -2.84 -4.81
N GLY A 309 -1.46 -2.31 -5.42
CA GLY A 309 -2.67 -3.05 -5.74
C GLY A 309 -3.24 -2.57 -7.07
N TYR A 310 -3.71 -3.52 -7.89
CA TYR A 310 -4.55 -3.17 -9.02
C TYR A 310 -5.59 -4.26 -9.26
N ALA A 311 -6.82 -3.85 -9.47
CA ALA A 311 -7.94 -4.68 -9.90
C ALA A 311 -9.14 -3.79 -10.22
N TYR A 312 -9.98 -4.22 -11.13
CA TYR A 312 -11.22 -3.50 -11.49
C TYR A 312 -10.97 -2.07 -11.99
N GLY A 313 -9.83 -1.80 -12.60
CA GLY A 313 -9.42 -0.45 -13.00
C GLY A 313 -8.88 0.43 -11.87
N TYR A 314 -8.87 -0.02 -10.62
CA TYR A 314 -8.20 0.67 -9.51
C TYR A 314 -6.71 0.36 -9.51
N LEU A 315 -5.88 1.39 -9.39
CA LEU A 315 -4.45 1.28 -9.13
C LEU A 315 -4.13 2.05 -7.86
N ILE A 316 -3.37 1.42 -6.97
CA ILE A 316 -2.95 1.98 -5.70
C ILE A 316 -1.46 1.69 -5.52
N ASP A 317 -0.70 2.66 -5.05
CA ASP A 317 0.63 2.42 -4.49
C ASP A 317 0.75 3.13 -3.15
N CYS A 318 1.37 2.46 -2.18
CA CYS A 318 1.78 3.03 -0.89
C CYS A 318 3.25 2.72 -0.70
N SER A 319 4.08 3.75 -0.81
CA SER A 319 5.53 3.62 -0.84
C SER A 319 6.21 4.53 0.18
N TYR A 320 7.11 3.98 0.99
CA TYR A 320 8.17 4.75 1.61
C TYR A 320 9.35 4.79 0.64
N ILE A 321 9.78 6.00 0.27
CA ILE A 321 10.85 6.24 -0.71
C ILE A 321 11.98 6.99 -0.03
N LYS A 322 13.20 6.47 -0.20
CA LYS A 322 14.44 7.11 0.27
C LYS A 322 15.41 7.26 -0.90
N ASP A 323 15.79 8.48 -1.20
CA ASP A 323 16.91 8.81 -2.08
C ASP A 323 18.14 9.08 -1.21
N GLU A 324 19.07 8.09 -1.15
CA GLU A 324 20.28 8.17 -0.33
C GLU A 324 21.27 9.21 -0.87
N LYS A 325 21.28 9.43 -2.20
CA LYS A 325 22.14 10.42 -2.85
C LYS A 325 21.67 11.85 -2.61
N ALA A 326 20.36 12.08 -2.70
CA ALA A 326 19.77 13.38 -2.42
C ALA A 326 19.48 13.58 -0.92
N ASN A 327 19.55 12.54 -0.10
CA ASN A 327 19.15 12.52 1.32
C ASN A 327 17.72 13.04 1.51
N ILE A 328 16.76 12.42 0.82
CA ILE A 328 15.33 12.74 0.85
C ILE A 328 14.58 11.48 1.27
N GLU A 329 13.63 11.65 2.18
CA GLU A 329 12.76 10.57 2.64
C GLU A 329 11.31 11.07 2.65
N TYR A 330 10.39 10.23 2.14
CA TYR A 330 8.96 10.52 2.19
C TYR A 330 8.12 9.25 2.03
N ILE A 331 6.88 9.31 2.49
CA ILE A 331 5.85 8.31 2.19
C ILE A 331 4.87 8.94 1.22
N LEU A 332 4.58 8.25 0.13
CA LEU A 332 3.58 8.63 -0.85
C LEU A 332 2.56 7.49 -0.99
N THR A 333 1.28 7.85 -0.91
CA THR A 333 0.17 6.91 -1.14
C THR A 333 -0.82 7.58 -2.07
N ALA A 334 -1.18 6.90 -3.16
CA ALA A 334 -2.19 7.41 -4.07
C ALA A 334 -3.05 6.27 -4.63
N THR A 335 -4.29 6.60 -4.97
CA THR A 335 -5.21 5.74 -5.73
C THR A 335 -5.76 6.50 -6.92
N ILE A 336 -5.94 5.77 -8.03
CA ILE A 336 -6.59 6.23 -9.26
C ILE A 336 -7.48 5.12 -9.80
N HIS A 337 -8.62 5.49 -10.40
CA HIS A 337 -9.54 4.58 -11.07
C HIS A 337 -9.58 4.86 -12.57
N VAL A 338 -9.34 3.85 -13.39
CA VAL A 338 -9.32 3.91 -14.85
C VAL A 338 -10.24 2.83 -15.43
N ASN A 339 -11.49 3.19 -15.65
CA ASN A 339 -12.55 2.31 -16.20
C ASN A 339 -13.54 3.15 -17.00
N LYS A 340 -13.12 3.58 -18.19
CA LYS A 340 -13.88 4.53 -19.02
C LYS A 340 -15.23 4.00 -19.46
N ASN A 341 -15.36 2.69 -19.76
CA ASN A 341 -16.60 2.10 -20.20
C ASN A 341 -17.57 1.77 -19.05
N GLY A 342 -17.10 1.85 -17.79
CA GLY A 342 -17.89 1.55 -16.59
C GLY A 342 -18.30 0.09 -16.43
N ILE A 343 -17.66 -0.84 -17.15
CA ILE A 343 -17.93 -2.28 -17.07
C ILE A 343 -16.82 -2.93 -16.25
N PHE A 344 -17.19 -3.74 -15.26
CA PHE A 344 -16.25 -4.47 -14.43
C PHE A 344 -16.08 -5.92 -14.94
N ASN A 345 -14.91 -6.53 -14.69
CA ASN A 345 -14.54 -7.90 -15.12
C ASN A 345 -14.55 -8.09 -16.65
N ASP A 346 -14.31 -7.04 -17.42
CA ASP A 346 -14.18 -7.14 -18.88
C ASP A 346 -12.73 -7.04 -19.36
N ASP A 347 -11.80 -6.92 -18.40
CA ASP A 347 -10.35 -6.75 -18.62
C ASP A 347 -9.99 -5.55 -19.53
N THR A 348 -10.92 -4.60 -19.67
CA THR A 348 -10.78 -3.42 -20.53
C THR A 348 -10.61 -2.17 -19.67
N TYR A 349 -9.40 -1.95 -19.15
CA TYR A 349 -9.04 -0.83 -18.29
C TYR A 349 -7.86 -0.05 -18.89
N GLU A 350 -7.85 1.28 -18.70
CA GLU A 350 -6.76 2.15 -19.16
C GLU A 350 -5.52 2.07 -18.24
N THR A 351 -5.21 0.88 -17.71
CA THR A 351 -4.11 0.65 -16.75
C THR A 351 -2.77 1.09 -17.32
N GLU A 352 -2.39 0.58 -18.50
CA GLU A 352 -1.09 0.84 -19.13
C GLU A 352 -1.01 2.21 -19.82
N THR A 353 -2.16 2.78 -20.22
CA THR A 353 -2.19 4.03 -20.98
C THR A 353 -2.45 5.28 -20.14
N ILE A 354 -3.01 5.12 -18.93
CA ILE A 354 -3.32 6.24 -18.02
C ILE A 354 -2.85 5.92 -16.59
N GLY A 355 -3.28 4.80 -16.00
CA GLY A 355 -3.13 4.53 -14.57
C GLY A 355 -1.68 4.46 -14.11
N ILE A 356 -0.90 3.52 -14.66
CA ILE A 356 0.53 3.35 -14.34
C ILE A 356 1.34 4.60 -14.73
N PRO A 357 1.21 5.14 -15.97
CA PRO A 357 1.92 6.37 -16.33
C PRO A 357 1.60 7.55 -15.41
N PHE A 358 0.33 7.72 -14.96
CA PHE A 358 -0.02 8.77 -14.02
C PHE A 358 0.72 8.61 -12.68
N LEU A 359 0.69 7.41 -12.08
CA LEU A 359 1.36 7.16 -10.79
C LEU A 359 2.87 7.34 -10.91
N SER A 360 3.47 6.89 -12.03
CA SER A 360 4.89 7.08 -12.31
C SER A 360 5.25 8.56 -12.36
N ARG A 361 4.57 9.35 -13.19
CA ARG A 361 4.82 10.80 -13.32
C ARG A 361 4.51 11.57 -12.06
N LEU A 362 3.48 11.20 -11.31
CA LEU A 362 3.18 11.78 -10.00
C LEU A 362 4.36 11.60 -9.04
N GLY A 363 4.92 10.38 -8.97
CA GLY A 363 6.10 10.09 -8.15
C GLY A 363 7.31 10.90 -8.56
N GLU A 364 7.60 11.00 -9.87
CA GLU A 364 8.71 11.80 -10.40
C GLU A 364 8.58 13.29 -10.07
N GLU A 365 7.43 13.91 -10.31
CA GLU A 365 7.21 15.33 -10.06
C GLU A 365 7.27 15.67 -8.57
N ILE A 366 6.71 14.80 -7.69
CA ILE A 366 6.84 14.97 -6.23
C ILE A 366 8.32 14.86 -5.82
N HIS A 367 9.03 13.83 -6.28
CA HIS A 367 10.45 13.63 -5.97
C HIS A 367 11.31 14.82 -6.42
N LYS A 368 11.12 15.28 -7.65
CA LYS A 368 11.78 16.44 -8.22
C LYS A 368 11.54 17.70 -7.37
N HIS A 369 10.28 17.94 -6.97
CA HIS A 369 9.91 19.09 -6.13
C HIS A 369 10.60 19.02 -4.77
N LEU A 370 10.56 17.89 -4.08
CA LEU A 370 11.21 17.70 -2.78
C LEU A 370 12.74 17.90 -2.87
N LYS A 371 13.35 17.48 -3.99
CA LYS A 371 14.77 17.69 -4.25
C LYS A 371 15.16 19.16 -4.44
N GLN A 372 14.28 19.96 -5.04
CA GLN A 372 14.51 21.40 -5.29
C GLN A 372 14.29 22.25 -4.05
N HIS A 373 13.52 21.79 -3.06
CA HIS A 373 13.08 22.55 -1.89
C HIS A 373 13.58 21.97 -0.55
N LYS A 374 14.67 21.22 -0.61
CA LYS A 374 15.35 20.63 0.53
C LYS A 374 15.95 21.69 1.49
#